data_f0669fc2b7220148f4b314aa56961869
#
_entry.id   f0669fc2b7220148f4b314aa56961869
#
_cell.length_a   1.000
_cell.length_b   1.000
_cell.length_c   1.000
_cell.angle_alpha   90.00
_cell.angle_beta   90.00
_cell.angle_gamma   90.00
#
_symmetry.space_group_name_H-M   'P 1'
#
loop_
_entity.id
_entity.type
_entity.pdbx_description
1 polymer ?
#
loop_
_entity_poly.entity_id
_entity_poly.type
_entity_poly.pdbx_seq_one_letter_code
_entity_poly.pdbx_strand_id
1 'polypeptide(L)'
;MPLVSPFRTSFGVETERDILLVRVELGTGDDLVEGWGECTALTEPSYSAEYVDGAQHVMERHLLPRLFHLPAITAADVATELSAIQGHPMAKAALEMAVLDAELRAAATSFADVLGVETTSIPSGVSVGIHESIDSLLAAVQGYVDDGYVRIKLKIEPGWDIDPVAQVRSLIGPSTPLQVDANTAYQRTDGHHLARLDEFDLLLIEQPLPEDDLLGHARLADEIDTPVCLDESLTSATVTADAIAVGACAIANIKPGRVGGYLEAVRIHDHCLAAGIPVWCGGMIETGIGRAANAALAGLPGFTLPGDISASTRFYAHDIVAEPIEVVDGQVAVPRSPGLGFDIDHAALDAATTNRSVERR
;
A
#
# COMPACT_ATOMS: atom_id res chain seq x y z
N MET A 1 -17.12 4.76 2.27
CA MET A 1 -16.67 5.89 3.13
C MET A 1 -16.24 7.04 2.24
N PRO A 2 -16.78 8.27 2.41
CA PRO A 2 -16.37 9.43 1.61
C PRO A 2 -14.94 9.85 1.96
N LEU A 3 -14.17 10.28 0.94
CA LEU A 3 -12.87 10.91 1.14
C LEU A 3 -13.05 12.39 1.53
N VAL A 4 -12.15 12.92 2.35
CA VAL A 4 -12.15 14.36 2.74
C VAL A 4 -11.87 15.28 1.55
N SER A 5 -11.23 14.78 0.51
CA SER A 5 -11.03 15.46 -0.77
C SER A 5 -10.85 14.45 -1.89
N PRO A 6 -11.25 14.77 -3.14
CA PRO A 6 -11.00 13.90 -4.28
C PRO A 6 -9.52 13.57 -4.44
N PHE A 7 -9.21 12.31 -4.77
CA PHE A 7 -7.86 11.86 -5.04
C PHE A 7 -7.74 11.41 -6.50
N ARG A 8 -7.09 12.22 -7.32
CA ARG A 8 -6.92 11.99 -8.75
C ARG A 8 -5.54 11.38 -9.06
N THR A 9 -5.56 10.33 -9.86
CA THR A 9 -4.38 9.67 -10.44
C THR A 9 -4.51 9.63 -11.97
N SER A 10 -3.54 9.05 -12.67
CA SER A 10 -3.59 8.89 -14.13
C SER A 10 -4.73 7.98 -14.61
N PHE A 11 -5.26 7.09 -13.75
CA PHE A 11 -6.33 6.13 -14.11
C PHE A 11 -7.73 6.52 -13.61
N GLY A 12 -7.88 7.54 -12.78
CA GLY A 12 -9.21 7.93 -12.28
C GLY A 12 -9.20 8.92 -11.13
N VAL A 13 -10.39 9.16 -10.59
CA VAL A 13 -10.63 10.06 -9.45
C VAL A 13 -11.46 9.31 -8.41
N GLU A 14 -10.90 9.12 -7.22
CA GLU A 14 -11.61 8.57 -6.08
C GLU A 14 -12.19 9.71 -5.23
N THR A 15 -13.48 9.65 -4.97
CA THR A 15 -14.20 10.60 -4.07
C THR A 15 -14.75 9.91 -2.84
N GLU A 16 -14.90 8.59 -2.92
CA GLU A 16 -15.32 7.69 -1.85
C GLU A 16 -14.67 6.33 -2.04
N ARG A 17 -14.66 5.53 -0.99
CA ARG A 17 -14.18 4.15 -1.05
C ARG A 17 -15.27 3.20 -0.59
N ASP A 18 -15.61 2.21 -1.43
CA ASP A 18 -16.19 0.97 -0.96
C ASP A 18 -15.06 0.12 -0.39
N ILE A 19 -15.22 -0.35 0.83
CA ILE A 19 -14.19 -1.07 1.55
C ILE A 19 -14.74 -2.44 1.95
N LEU A 20 -14.11 -3.50 1.47
CA LEU A 20 -14.46 -4.86 1.85
C LEU A 20 -13.59 -5.27 3.04
N LEU A 21 -14.23 -5.44 4.19
CA LEU A 21 -13.58 -5.95 5.41
C LEU A 21 -13.90 -7.42 5.61
N VAL A 22 -12.92 -8.15 6.08
CA VAL A 22 -13.04 -9.55 6.50
C VAL A 22 -12.88 -9.60 8.01
N ARG A 23 -13.90 -10.15 8.71
CA ARG A 23 -13.78 -10.53 10.12
C ARG A 23 -13.77 -12.05 10.23
N VAL A 24 -12.77 -12.59 10.86
CA VAL A 24 -12.71 -14.01 11.21
C VAL A 24 -12.92 -14.20 12.71
N GLU A 25 -13.61 -15.28 13.08
CA GLU A 25 -13.73 -15.74 14.44
C GLU A 25 -13.08 -17.14 14.51
N LEU A 26 -11.99 -17.27 15.24
CA LEU A 26 -11.23 -18.50 15.40
C LEU A 26 -11.35 -19.00 16.84
N GLY A 27 -11.47 -20.32 17.00
CA GLY A 27 -11.66 -20.95 18.32
C GLY A 27 -13.10 -21.30 18.62
N THR A 28 -13.39 -21.64 19.87
CA THR A 28 -14.74 -22.02 20.35
C THR A 28 -14.93 -21.58 21.79
N GLY A 29 -16.15 -21.19 22.15
CA GLY A 29 -16.49 -20.83 23.54
C GLY A 29 -15.68 -19.64 24.04
N ASP A 30 -15.05 -19.80 25.22
CA ASP A 30 -14.27 -18.73 25.86
C ASP A 30 -12.90 -18.47 25.18
N ASP A 31 -12.48 -19.37 24.27
CA ASP A 31 -11.24 -19.24 23.50
C ASP A 31 -11.48 -18.59 22.11
N LEU A 32 -12.65 -18.01 21.89
CA LEU A 32 -12.95 -17.33 20.62
C LEU A 32 -12.12 -16.06 20.49
N VAL A 33 -11.37 -15.97 19.38
CA VAL A 33 -10.56 -14.80 19.03
C VAL A 33 -11.02 -14.23 17.71
N GLU A 34 -11.17 -12.92 17.66
CA GLU A 34 -11.54 -12.16 16.48
C GLU A 34 -10.30 -11.60 15.80
N GLY A 35 -10.27 -11.63 14.46
CA GLY A 35 -9.26 -10.97 13.65
C GLY A 35 -9.87 -10.27 12.44
N TRP A 36 -9.20 -9.22 11.97
CA TRP A 36 -9.69 -8.35 10.90
C TRP A 36 -8.69 -8.20 9.77
N GLY A 37 -9.23 -8.13 8.55
CA GLY A 37 -8.46 -7.85 7.34
C GLY A 37 -9.21 -6.89 6.42
N GLU A 38 -8.45 -6.11 5.67
CA GLU A 38 -8.96 -5.12 4.73
C GLU A 38 -8.54 -5.48 3.30
N CYS A 39 -9.52 -5.59 2.39
CA CYS A 39 -9.27 -5.75 0.96
C CYS A 39 -9.06 -4.38 0.32
N THR A 40 -7.92 -4.19 -0.32
CA THR A 40 -7.52 -2.91 -0.90
C THR A 40 -8.03 -2.69 -2.33
N ALA A 41 -8.87 -3.60 -2.87
CA ALA A 41 -9.48 -3.43 -4.17
C ALA A 41 -10.30 -2.13 -4.24
N LEU A 42 -10.29 -1.47 -5.40
CA LEU A 42 -11.13 -0.30 -5.66
C LEU A 42 -12.56 -0.72 -5.98
N THR A 43 -13.48 0.24 -6.01
CA THR A 43 -14.87 0.00 -6.42
C THR A 43 -14.95 -0.52 -7.85
N GLU A 44 -14.09 0.04 -8.75
CA GLU A 44 -13.99 -0.37 -10.15
C GLU A 44 -12.60 -0.94 -10.48
N PRO A 45 -12.50 -1.83 -11.50
CA PRO A 45 -11.23 -2.42 -11.91
C PRO A 45 -10.38 -1.46 -12.76
N SER A 46 -10.10 -0.26 -12.24
CA SER A 46 -9.34 0.79 -12.93
C SER A 46 -7.85 0.75 -12.61
N TYR A 47 -7.50 0.37 -11.37
CA TYR A 47 -6.11 0.22 -10.93
C TYR A 47 -5.57 -1.21 -11.15
N SER A 48 -6.40 -2.20 -10.94
CA SER A 48 -6.09 -3.62 -11.14
C SER A 48 -7.31 -4.36 -11.66
N ALA A 49 -7.17 -5.63 -12.03
CA ALA A 49 -8.30 -6.46 -12.42
C ALA A 49 -9.27 -6.78 -11.27
N GLU A 50 -8.83 -6.59 -10.02
CA GLU A 50 -9.69 -6.78 -8.85
C GLU A 50 -10.51 -5.53 -8.54
N TYR A 51 -11.75 -5.73 -8.11
CA TYR A 51 -12.68 -4.73 -7.63
C TYR A 51 -13.52 -5.31 -6.49
N VAL A 52 -14.11 -4.46 -5.66
CA VAL A 52 -14.75 -4.84 -4.39
C VAL A 52 -15.77 -5.96 -4.56
N ASP A 53 -16.76 -5.84 -5.46
CA ASP A 53 -17.78 -6.86 -5.66
C ASP A 53 -17.20 -8.18 -6.17
N GLY A 54 -16.21 -8.09 -7.07
CA GLY A 54 -15.48 -9.26 -7.58
C GLY A 54 -14.66 -9.95 -6.49
N ALA A 55 -14.01 -9.19 -5.63
CA ALA A 55 -13.27 -9.70 -4.48
C ALA A 55 -14.20 -10.40 -3.48
N GLN A 56 -15.34 -9.78 -3.13
CA GLN A 56 -16.35 -10.43 -2.29
C GLN A 56 -16.85 -11.72 -2.91
N HIS A 57 -17.23 -11.69 -4.19
CA HIS A 57 -17.73 -12.88 -4.87
C HIS A 57 -16.72 -14.03 -4.89
N VAL A 58 -15.47 -13.75 -5.20
CA VAL A 58 -14.43 -14.80 -5.23
C VAL A 58 -14.15 -15.34 -3.83
N MET A 59 -14.14 -14.49 -2.81
CA MET A 59 -14.01 -14.92 -1.42
C MET A 59 -15.11 -15.92 -1.05
N GLU A 60 -16.35 -15.56 -1.22
CA GLU A 60 -17.51 -16.38 -0.83
C GLU A 60 -17.60 -17.70 -1.61
N ARG A 61 -17.32 -17.66 -2.92
CA ARG A 61 -17.54 -18.81 -3.80
C ARG A 61 -16.34 -19.74 -3.97
N HIS A 62 -15.13 -19.23 -3.82
CA HIS A 62 -13.94 -19.98 -4.22
C HIS A 62 -12.86 -20.01 -3.15
N LEU A 63 -12.68 -18.96 -2.33
CA LEU A 63 -11.59 -18.89 -1.36
C LEU A 63 -12.03 -19.48 -0.01
N LEU A 64 -13.08 -18.98 0.61
CA LEU A 64 -13.57 -19.44 1.91
C LEU A 64 -13.91 -20.95 1.94
N PRO A 65 -14.60 -21.53 0.91
CA PRO A 65 -14.85 -22.96 0.93
C PRO A 65 -13.59 -23.84 1.00
N ARG A 66 -12.44 -23.35 0.49
CA ARG A 66 -11.15 -24.06 0.60
C ARG A 66 -10.59 -23.99 2.01
N LEU A 67 -10.63 -22.82 2.62
CA LEU A 67 -10.14 -22.61 3.98
C LEU A 67 -10.98 -23.36 5.02
N PHE A 68 -12.30 -23.49 4.79
CA PHE A 68 -13.20 -24.21 5.68
C PHE A 68 -12.95 -25.72 5.73
N HIS A 69 -12.18 -26.30 4.80
CA HIS A 69 -11.80 -27.71 4.87
C HIS A 69 -10.67 -27.99 5.86
N LEU A 70 -9.91 -26.97 6.26
CA LEU A 70 -8.80 -27.13 7.18
C LEU A 70 -9.28 -27.34 8.62
N PRO A 71 -8.73 -28.31 9.37
CA PRO A 71 -9.12 -28.54 10.76
C PRO A 71 -8.78 -27.36 11.68
N ALA A 72 -7.69 -26.68 11.40
CA ALA A 72 -7.24 -25.43 11.96
C ALA A 72 -6.62 -24.62 10.81
N ILE A 73 -6.58 -23.31 10.94
CA ILE A 73 -6.05 -22.41 9.91
C ILE A 73 -5.04 -21.46 10.53
N THR A 74 -3.93 -21.25 9.80
CA THR A 74 -2.92 -20.21 10.09
C THR A 74 -2.80 -19.26 8.90
N ALA A 75 -2.22 -18.09 9.10
CA ALA A 75 -1.93 -17.16 8.02
C ALA A 75 -1.05 -17.79 6.93
N ALA A 76 -0.10 -18.64 7.30
CA ALA A 76 0.75 -19.39 6.36
C ALA A 76 -0.05 -20.39 5.51
N ASP A 77 -1.11 -20.97 6.06
CA ASP A 77 -1.97 -21.90 5.31
C ASP A 77 -2.79 -21.15 4.24
N VAL A 78 -3.20 -19.91 4.49
CA VAL A 78 -4.02 -19.13 3.55
C VAL A 78 -3.36 -19.03 2.18
N ALA A 79 -2.10 -18.63 2.13
CA ALA A 79 -1.36 -18.51 0.87
C ALA A 79 -1.24 -19.88 0.14
N THR A 80 -0.96 -20.95 0.89
CA THR A 80 -0.79 -22.30 0.35
C THR A 80 -2.09 -22.85 -0.23
N GLU A 81 -3.17 -22.82 0.55
CA GLU A 81 -4.48 -23.36 0.17
C GLU A 81 -5.12 -22.58 -0.99
N LEU A 82 -4.87 -21.27 -1.05
CA LEU A 82 -5.43 -20.42 -2.08
C LEU A 82 -4.55 -20.32 -3.34
N SER A 83 -3.39 -20.94 -3.36
CA SER A 83 -2.45 -20.92 -4.51
C SER A 83 -3.06 -21.46 -5.80
N ALA A 84 -3.98 -22.43 -5.72
CA ALA A 84 -4.66 -23.01 -6.86
C ALA A 84 -5.67 -22.06 -7.55
N ILE A 85 -6.07 -20.97 -6.89
CA ILE A 85 -6.94 -19.94 -7.46
C ILE A 85 -6.05 -18.90 -8.12
N GLN A 86 -6.21 -18.70 -9.42
CA GLN A 86 -5.42 -17.72 -10.17
C GLN A 86 -5.90 -16.29 -9.88
N GLY A 87 -4.96 -15.34 -9.77
CA GLY A 87 -5.26 -13.94 -9.50
C GLY A 87 -5.81 -13.68 -8.10
N HIS A 88 -6.53 -12.58 -7.97
CA HIS A 88 -7.19 -12.12 -6.74
C HIS A 88 -6.24 -11.93 -5.53
N PRO A 89 -5.07 -11.28 -5.71
CA PRO A 89 -4.13 -11.09 -4.61
C PRO A 89 -4.72 -10.22 -3.49
N MET A 90 -5.53 -9.20 -3.78
CA MET A 90 -6.11 -8.32 -2.76
C MET A 90 -7.16 -9.05 -1.90
N ALA A 91 -7.98 -9.90 -2.53
CA ALA A 91 -8.92 -10.75 -1.81
C ALA A 91 -8.20 -11.76 -0.90
N LYS A 92 -7.13 -12.39 -1.39
CA LYS A 92 -6.30 -13.32 -0.62
C LYS A 92 -5.60 -12.62 0.54
N ALA A 93 -5.05 -11.43 0.29
CA ALA A 93 -4.39 -10.61 1.30
C ALA A 93 -5.30 -10.26 2.46
N ALA A 94 -6.57 -9.91 2.19
CA ALA A 94 -7.54 -9.61 3.23
C ALA A 94 -7.85 -10.83 4.11
N LEU A 95 -7.93 -12.04 3.52
CA LEU A 95 -8.12 -13.29 4.26
C LEU A 95 -6.87 -13.65 5.09
N GLU A 96 -5.68 -13.53 4.51
CA GLU A 96 -4.42 -13.73 5.26
C GLU A 96 -4.32 -12.77 6.43
N MET A 97 -4.58 -11.49 6.17
CA MET A 97 -4.53 -10.43 7.17
C MET A 97 -5.46 -10.71 8.35
N ALA A 98 -6.72 -11.12 8.07
CA ALA A 98 -7.69 -11.41 9.12
C ALA A 98 -7.26 -12.61 9.99
N VAL A 99 -6.73 -13.68 9.36
CA VAL A 99 -6.23 -14.85 10.09
C VAL A 99 -4.98 -14.49 10.89
N LEU A 100 -4.05 -13.72 10.31
CA LEU A 100 -2.84 -13.25 10.98
C LEU A 100 -3.17 -12.40 12.22
N ASP A 101 -4.12 -11.47 12.10
CA ASP A 101 -4.56 -10.65 13.24
C ASP A 101 -5.12 -11.51 14.37
N ALA A 102 -5.97 -12.50 14.04
CA ALA A 102 -6.51 -13.43 15.04
C ALA A 102 -5.41 -14.29 15.72
N GLU A 103 -4.45 -14.80 14.97
CA GLU A 103 -3.32 -15.55 15.51
C GLU A 103 -2.48 -14.73 16.49
N LEU A 104 -2.15 -13.50 16.09
CA LEU A 104 -1.34 -12.59 16.89
C LEU A 104 -2.08 -12.18 18.19
N ARG A 105 -3.39 -11.92 18.09
CA ARG A 105 -4.24 -11.63 19.26
C ARG A 105 -4.32 -12.82 20.20
N ALA A 106 -4.51 -14.02 19.67
CA ALA A 106 -4.50 -15.26 20.47
C ALA A 106 -3.16 -15.50 21.19
N ALA A 107 -2.06 -15.14 20.55
CA ALA A 107 -0.71 -15.22 21.11
C ALA A 107 -0.34 -14.05 22.04
N ALA A 108 -1.23 -13.04 22.18
CA ALA A 108 -1.01 -11.79 22.91
C ALA A 108 0.31 -11.08 22.48
N THR A 109 0.63 -11.12 21.20
CA THR A 109 1.84 -10.52 20.62
C THR A 109 1.48 -9.55 19.49
N SER A 110 2.33 -8.55 19.23
CA SER A 110 2.15 -7.62 18.11
C SER A 110 2.81 -8.15 16.83
N PHE A 111 2.32 -7.69 15.68
CA PHE A 111 2.95 -7.99 14.39
C PHE A 111 4.39 -7.46 14.33
N ALA A 112 4.62 -6.25 14.83
CA ALA A 112 5.96 -5.67 14.90
C ALA A 112 6.94 -6.51 15.73
N ASP A 113 6.49 -7.11 16.85
CA ASP A 113 7.35 -7.97 17.67
C ASP A 113 7.69 -9.28 16.96
N VAL A 114 6.71 -9.89 16.26
CA VAL A 114 6.95 -11.12 15.46
C VAL A 114 7.91 -10.84 14.31
N LEU A 115 7.84 -9.67 13.69
CA LEU A 115 8.79 -9.24 12.65
C LEU A 115 10.18 -8.86 13.21
N GLY A 116 10.33 -8.75 14.52
CA GLY A 116 11.58 -8.29 15.14
C GLY A 116 11.87 -6.81 14.90
N VAL A 117 10.84 -6.01 14.70
CA VAL A 117 10.97 -4.56 14.49
C VAL A 117 11.43 -3.89 15.79
N GLU A 118 12.56 -3.19 15.77
CA GLU A 118 13.12 -2.49 16.92
C GLU A 118 12.70 -1.01 16.98
N THR A 119 12.50 -0.37 15.81
CA THR A 119 12.09 1.04 15.75
C THR A 119 10.70 1.25 16.36
N THR A 120 10.51 2.42 16.97
CA THR A 120 9.22 2.82 17.55
C THR A 120 8.40 3.72 16.63
N SER A 121 9.00 4.23 15.57
CA SER A 121 8.34 5.08 14.57
C SER A 121 9.00 4.95 13.20
N ILE A 122 8.26 5.30 12.17
CA ILE A 122 8.69 5.28 10.77
C ILE A 122 8.45 6.64 10.11
N PRO A 123 9.29 7.08 9.15
CA PRO A 123 9.08 8.35 8.47
C PRO A 123 7.87 8.28 7.52
N SER A 124 7.06 9.33 7.53
CA SER A 124 5.85 9.45 6.72
C SER A 124 6.05 10.40 5.55
N GLY A 125 5.78 9.90 4.36
CA GLY A 125 5.59 10.70 3.15
C GLY A 125 4.11 10.89 2.84
N VAL A 126 3.83 11.81 1.91
CA VAL A 126 2.46 12.04 1.43
C VAL A 126 2.39 11.93 -0.09
N SER A 127 1.33 11.28 -0.58
CA SER A 127 0.98 11.24 -2.00
C SER A 127 0.01 12.37 -2.34
N VAL A 128 0.38 13.19 -3.32
CA VAL A 128 -0.40 14.33 -3.82
C VAL A 128 -0.96 13.96 -5.19
N GLY A 129 -2.29 13.97 -5.31
CA GLY A 129 -2.97 13.67 -6.56
C GLY A 129 -2.73 14.71 -7.64
N ILE A 130 -3.23 14.46 -8.84
CA ILE A 130 -3.24 15.41 -9.94
C ILE A 130 -4.24 16.53 -9.62
N HIS A 131 -3.80 17.77 -9.74
CA HIS A 131 -4.60 18.98 -9.45
C HIS A 131 -5.11 19.65 -10.74
N GLU A 132 -6.13 20.49 -10.61
CA GLU A 132 -6.68 21.25 -11.74
C GLU A 132 -5.76 22.41 -12.18
N SER A 133 -4.88 22.88 -11.28
CA SER A 133 -3.93 23.97 -11.54
C SER A 133 -2.66 23.84 -10.71
N ILE A 134 -1.59 24.48 -11.18
CA ILE A 134 -0.33 24.58 -10.43
C ILE A 134 -0.56 25.29 -9.09
N ASP A 135 -1.35 26.37 -9.05
CA ASP A 135 -1.61 27.11 -7.81
C ASP A 135 -2.26 26.21 -6.75
N SER A 136 -3.24 25.39 -7.13
CA SER A 136 -3.89 24.45 -6.20
C SER A 136 -2.94 23.32 -5.76
N LEU A 137 -2.06 22.86 -6.66
CA LEU A 137 -1.01 21.89 -6.33
C LEU A 137 -0.04 22.46 -5.30
N LEU A 138 0.49 23.67 -5.55
CA LEU A 138 1.46 24.31 -4.64
C LEU A 138 0.86 24.59 -3.27
N ALA A 139 -0.40 25.03 -3.21
CA ALA A 139 -1.11 25.24 -1.94
C ALA A 139 -1.26 23.92 -1.15
N ALA A 140 -1.61 22.83 -1.82
CA ALA A 140 -1.72 21.51 -1.19
C ALA A 140 -0.35 21.01 -0.69
N VAL A 141 0.70 21.11 -1.51
CA VAL A 141 2.06 20.72 -1.14
C VAL A 141 2.56 21.51 0.05
N GLN A 142 2.34 22.85 0.07
CA GLN A 142 2.74 23.68 1.21
C GLN A 142 2.03 23.22 2.48
N GLY A 143 0.73 22.92 2.42
CA GLY A 143 -0.01 22.40 3.57
C GLY A 143 0.61 21.10 4.12
N TYR A 144 1.00 20.16 3.27
CA TYR A 144 1.65 18.93 3.71
C TYR A 144 3.06 19.12 4.27
N VAL A 145 3.82 20.08 3.74
CA VAL A 145 5.10 20.47 4.33
C VAL A 145 4.89 21.09 5.72
N ASP A 146 3.88 21.94 5.88
CA ASP A 146 3.52 22.56 7.16
C ASP A 146 3.00 21.51 8.18
N ASP A 147 2.32 20.46 7.70
CA ASP A 147 1.89 19.29 8.49
C ASP A 147 3.07 18.37 8.88
N GLY A 148 4.27 18.63 8.37
CA GLY A 148 5.51 17.95 8.74
C GLY A 148 5.83 16.68 7.95
N TYR A 149 5.14 16.37 6.86
CA TYR A 149 5.50 15.23 6.01
C TYR A 149 6.93 15.37 5.46
N VAL A 150 7.72 14.30 5.58
CA VAL A 150 9.16 14.34 5.28
C VAL A 150 9.50 14.03 3.82
N ARG A 151 8.54 13.60 3.01
CA ARG A 151 8.68 13.33 1.58
C ARG A 151 7.39 13.68 0.86
N ILE A 152 7.50 14.32 -0.30
CA ILE A 152 6.39 14.62 -1.21
C ILE A 152 6.44 13.68 -2.40
N LYS A 153 5.30 13.03 -2.74
CA LYS A 153 5.10 12.25 -3.96
C LYS A 153 4.04 12.90 -4.82
N LEU A 154 4.37 13.21 -6.08
CA LEU A 154 3.42 13.78 -7.03
C LEU A 154 2.92 12.72 -7.99
N LYS A 155 1.62 12.64 -8.18
CA LYS A 155 1.05 11.89 -9.30
C LYS A 155 1.27 12.67 -10.58
N ILE A 156 1.81 11.98 -11.60
CA ILE A 156 2.09 12.56 -12.93
C ILE A 156 1.40 11.76 -14.03
N GLU A 157 1.14 12.46 -15.14
CA GLU A 157 0.65 11.88 -16.39
C GLU A 157 1.18 12.71 -17.58
N PRO A 158 1.15 12.20 -18.83
CA PRO A 158 1.57 12.99 -19.99
C PRO A 158 0.87 14.35 -20.05
N GLY A 159 1.67 15.45 -20.04
CA GLY A 159 1.19 16.82 -20.01
C GLY A 159 0.96 17.41 -18.61
N TRP A 160 1.06 16.60 -17.54
CA TRP A 160 1.06 17.04 -16.14
C TRP A 160 2.25 16.37 -15.42
N ASP A 161 3.46 16.75 -15.79
CA ASP A 161 4.72 16.14 -15.35
C ASP A 161 5.81 17.19 -15.11
N ILE A 162 6.52 17.61 -16.14
CA ILE A 162 7.72 18.46 -16.02
C ILE A 162 7.43 19.78 -15.29
N ASP A 163 6.39 20.53 -15.72
CA ASP A 163 6.08 21.85 -15.14
C ASP A 163 5.58 21.76 -13.70
N PRO A 164 4.61 20.89 -13.33
CA PRO A 164 4.25 20.66 -11.94
C PRO A 164 5.43 20.29 -11.05
N VAL A 165 6.31 19.38 -11.51
CA VAL A 165 7.48 18.94 -10.76
C VAL A 165 8.47 20.09 -10.55
N ALA A 166 8.76 20.89 -11.59
CA ALA A 166 9.62 22.06 -11.51
C ALA A 166 9.12 23.07 -10.46
N GLN A 167 7.81 23.37 -10.50
CA GLN A 167 7.19 24.33 -9.58
C GLN A 167 7.21 23.83 -8.13
N VAL A 168 6.90 22.54 -7.91
CA VAL A 168 6.97 21.95 -6.57
C VAL A 168 8.41 21.89 -6.07
N ARG A 169 9.38 21.49 -6.90
CA ARG A 169 10.80 21.49 -6.51
C ARG A 169 11.26 22.90 -6.11
N SER A 170 10.83 23.93 -6.85
CA SER A 170 11.12 25.33 -6.51
C SER A 170 10.50 25.75 -5.16
N LEU A 171 9.31 25.25 -4.85
CA LEU A 171 8.60 25.54 -3.58
C LEU A 171 9.29 24.91 -2.38
N ILE A 172 9.55 23.58 -2.46
CA ILE A 172 10.03 22.81 -1.29
C ILE A 172 11.56 22.85 -1.13
N GLY A 173 12.28 23.40 -2.11
CA GLY A 173 13.74 23.45 -2.12
C GLY A 173 14.42 22.10 -2.37
N PRO A 174 15.76 22.05 -2.41
CA PRO A 174 16.50 20.85 -2.78
C PRO A 174 16.60 19.80 -1.66
N SER A 175 16.36 20.18 -0.40
CA SER A 175 16.58 19.29 0.76
C SER A 175 15.37 18.37 1.04
N THR A 176 14.17 18.74 0.60
CA THR A 176 12.97 17.91 0.80
C THR A 176 12.92 16.83 -0.26
N PRO A 177 12.89 15.53 0.11
CA PRO A 177 12.75 14.45 -0.84
C PRO A 177 11.48 14.59 -1.68
N LEU A 178 11.64 14.58 -3.00
CA LEU A 178 10.56 14.64 -3.98
C LEU A 178 10.62 13.40 -4.87
N GLN A 179 9.51 12.74 -5.06
CA GLN A 179 9.36 11.64 -6.01
C GLN A 179 8.11 11.81 -6.87
N VAL A 180 8.07 11.11 -7.97
CA VAL A 180 6.91 11.12 -8.87
C VAL A 180 6.39 9.69 -9.06
N ASP A 181 5.08 9.59 -9.32
CA ASP A 181 4.39 8.32 -9.54
C ASP A 181 3.51 8.47 -10.79
N ALA A 182 3.82 7.69 -11.80
CA ALA A 182 3.19 7.73 -13.10
C ALA A 182 2.02 6.74 -13.23
N ASN A 183 1.90 5.75 -12.33
CA ASN A 183 0.87 4.71 -12.40
C ASN A 183 0.66 4.20 -13.83
N THR A 184 1.74 3.74 -14.47
CA THR A 184 1.77 3.14 -15.83
C THR A 184 1.42 4.08 -17.00
N ALA A 185 1.40 5.40 -16.82
CA ALA A 185 0.85 6.34 -17.81
C ALA A 185 1.71 6.53 -19.06
N TYR A 186 2.97 6.10 -19.07
CA TYR A 186 3.91 6.32 -20.18
C TYR A 186 4.18 5.04 -20.98
N GLN A 187 4.84 5.23 -22.14
CA GLN A 187 5.24 4.16 -23.04
C GLN A 187 6.77 4.14 -23.21
N ARG A 188 7.32 3.06 -23.74
CA ARG A 188 8.77 2.94 -24.01
C ARG A 188 9.35 4.07 -24.86
N THR A 189 8.51 4.70 -25.69
CA THR A 189 8.90 5.82 -26.54
C THR A 189 9.09 7.13 -25.81
N ASP A 190 8.66 7.21 -24.54
CA ASP A 190 8.67 8.43 -23.75
C ASP A 190 9.95 8.60 -22.91
N GLY A 191 10.93 7.67 -23.02
CA GLY A 191 12.18 7.71 -22.25
C GLY A 191 12.90 9.06 -22.34
N HIS A 192 13.06 9.60 -23.57
CA HIS A 192 13.69 10.92 -23.76
C HIS A 192 12.86 12.07 -23.10
N HIS A 193 11.56 11.96 -23.04
CA HIS A 193 10.71 12.92 -22.32
C HIS A 193 10.91 12.80 -20.80
N LEU A 194 10.91 11.57 -20.30
CA LEU A 194 11.08 11.28 -18.86
C LEU A 194 12.47 11.68 -18.35
N ALA A 195 13.53 11.58 -19.17
CA ALA A 195 14.87 12.05 -18.84
C ALA A 195 14.93 13.55 -18.47
N ARG A 196 13.94 14.36 -18.86
CA ARG A 196 13.86 15.76 -18.44
C ARG A 196 13.53 15.93 -16.96
N LEU A 197 13.02 14.87 -16.32
CA LEU A 197 12.78 14.84 -14.86
C LEU A 197 14.08 14.78 -14.06
N ASP A 198 15.19 14.33 -14.66
CA ASP A 198 16.50 14.23 -13.99
C ASP A 198 17.01 15.58 -13.49
N GLU A 199 16.58 16.70 -14.11
CA GLU A 199 16.93 18.06 -13.69
C GLU A 199 16.40 18.42 -12.28
N PHE A 200 15.43 17.66 -11.73
CA PHE A 200 14.76 17.99 -10.48
C PHE A 200 15.26 17.21 -9.26
N ASP A 201 16.34 16.43 -9.38
CA ASP A 201 16.91 15.65 -8.28
C ASP A 201 15.83 14.83 -7.54
N LEU A 202 15.11 14.01 -8.29
CA LEU A 202 14.06 13.18 -7.75
C LEU A 202 14.62 11.98 -7.00
N LEU A 203 13.98 11.62 -5.89
CA LEU A 203 14.30 10.41 -5.14
C LEU A 203 14.09 9.15 -5.99
N LEU A 204 13.02 9.14 -6.79
CA LEU A 204 12.66 8.07 -7.71
C LEU A 204 11.56 8.50 -8.68
N ILE A 205 11.41 7.75 -9.76
CA ILE A 205 10.21 7.69 -10.60
C ILE A 205 9.54 6.33 -10.41
N GLU A 206 8.27 6.35 -9.95
CA GLU A 206 7.49 5.15 -9.65
C GLU A 206 6.65 4.74 -10.86
N GLN A 207 6.76 3.47 -11.25
CA GLN A 207 5.98 2.74 -12.26
C GLN A 207 5.67 3.57 -13.52
N PRO A 208 6.68 4.02 -14.27
CA PRO A 208 6.45 4.84 -15.46
C PRO A 208 5.77 4.08 -16.61
N LEU A 209 6.07 2.79 -16.81
CA LEU A 209 5.59 1.99 -17.94
C LEU A 209 4.53 0.96 -17.49
N PRO A 210 3.83 0.28 -18.43
CA PRO A 210 2.90 -0.79 -18.13
C PRO A 210 3.48 -1.86 -17.18
N GLU A 211 2.61 -2.43 -16.34
CA GLU A 211 3.02 -3.35 -15.26
C GLU A 211 3.73 -4.62 -15.73
N ASP A 212 3.41 -5.10 -16.93
CA ASP A 212 3.99 -6.30 -17.54
C ASP A 212 5.30 -6.01 -18.32
N ASP A 213 5.76 -4.75 -18.35
CA ASP A 213 6.91 -4.33 -19.15
C ASP A 213 8.23 -4.19 -18.37
N LEU A 214 8.68 -5.27 -17.71
CA LEU A 214 9.96 -5.27 -16.98
C LEU A 214 11.16 -4.93 -17.87
N LEU A 215 11.18 -5.43 -19.13
CA LEU A 215 12.28 -5.14 -20.06
C LEU A 215 12.27 -3.69 -20.53
N GLY A 216 11.09 -3.07 -20.63
CA GLY A 216 10.96 -1.63 -20.89
C GLY A 216 11.51 -0.81 -19.74
N HIS A 217 11.17 -1.16 -18.48
CA HIS A 217 11.71 -0.50 -17.30
C HIS A 217 13.23 -0.64 -17.19
N ALA A 218 13.78 -1.83 -17.48
CA ALA A 218 15.24 -2.03 -17.50
C ALA A 218 15.95 -1.12 -18.53
N ARG A 219 15.37 -0.96 -19.72
CA ARG A 219 15.91 -0.02 -20.72
C ARG A 219 15.77 1.43 -20.31
N LEU A 220 14.62 1.79 -19.73
CA LEU A 220 14.41 3.15 -19.21
C LEU A 220 15.41 3.49 -18.12
N ALA A 221 15.73 2.54 -17.23
CA ALA A 221 16.73 2.72 -16.18
C ALA A 221 18.15 2.97 -16.75
N ASP A 222 18.45 2.53 -17.99
CA ASP A 222 19.69 2.85 -18.69
C ASP A 222 19.65 4.24 -19.38
N GLU A 223 18.45 4.82 -19.56
CA GLU A 223 18.24 6.07 -20.33
C GLU A 223 18.08 7.31 -19.43
N ILE A 224 17.75 7.14 -18.14
CA ILE A 224 17.50 8.22 -17.16
C ILE A 224 18.39 8.08 -15.94
N ASP A 225 18.75 9.21 -15.31
CA ASP A 225 19.53 9.23 -14.06
C ASP A 225 18.65 9.02 -12.81
N THR A 226 17.36 9.36 -12.88
CA THR A 226 16.40 9.18 -11.81
C THR A 226 16.14 7.70 -11.54
N PRO A 227 16.30 7.19 -10.29
CA PRO A 227 16.10 5.78 -9.97
C PRO A 227 14.67 5.31 -10.30
N VAL A 228 14.55 4.20 -11.03
CA VAL A 228 13.24 3.58 -11.32
C VAL A 228 12.78 2.76 -10.12
N CYS A 229 11.58 3.08 -9.63
CA CYS A 229 10.87 2.32 -8.61
C CYS A 229 9.72 1.53 -9.25
N LEU A 230 9.61 0.25 -8.91
CA LEU A 230 8.47 -0.54 -9.36
C LEU A 230 7.44 -0.72 -8.23
N ASP A 231 6.17 -0.65 -8.62
CA ASP A 231 4.96 -0.87 -7.82
C ASP A 231 4.10 -1.96 -8.45
N GLU A 232 3.29 -1.62 -9.43
CA GLU A 232 2.31 -2.51 -10.08
C GLU A 232 2.97 -3.76 -10.69
N SER A 233 4.19 -3.63 -11.16
CA SER A 233 4.98 -4.75 -11.70
C SER A 233 5.38 -5.80 -10.65
N LEU A 234 5.51 -5.43 -9.37
CA LEU A 234 6.00 -6.32 -8.30
C LEU A 234 4.85 -7.11 -7.68
N THR A 235 4.44 -8.19 -8.31
CA THR A 235 3.29 -9.00 -7.88
C THR A 235 3.64 -10.14 -6.92
N SER A 236 4.92 -10.48 -6.76
CA SER A 236 5.42 -11.53 -5.86
C SER A 236 6.93 -11.40 -5.63
N ALA A 237 7.45 -12.12 -4.64
CA ALA A 237 8.89 -12.22 -4.39
C ALA A 237 9.67 -12.75 -5.59
N THR A 238 9.10 -13.72 -6.34
CA THR A 238 9.71 -14.24 -7.56
C THR A 238 9.81 -13.19 -8.66
N VAL A 239 8.72 -12.46 -8.93
CA VAL A 239 8.73 -11.38 -9.94
C VAL A 239 9.66 -10.25 -9.52
N THR A 240 9.72 -9.94 -8.22
CA THR A 240 10.66 -8.95 -7.70
C THR A 240 12.12 -9.36 -7.93
N ALA A 241 12.45 -10.63 -7.66
CA ALA A 241 13.80 -11.15 -7.94
C ALA A 241 14.14 -11.07 -9.43
N ASP A 242 13.20 -11.39 -10.33
CA ASP A 242 13.37 -11.27 -11.78
C ASP A 242 13.55 -9.80 -12.21
N ALA A 243 12.76 -8.87 -11.66
CA ALA A 243 12.87 -7.44 -11.93
C ALA A 243 14.25 -6.88 -11.54
N ILE A 244 14.75 -7.29 -10.37
CA ILE A 244 16.10 -6.94 -9.90
C ILE A 244 17.17 -7.54 -10.83
N ALA A 245 17.02 -8.82 -11.21
CA ALA A 245 18.00 -9.52 -12.04
C ALA A 245 18.14 -8.92 -13.45
N VAL A 246 17.07 -8.35 -14.01
CA VAL A 246 17.12 -7.68 -15.32
C VAL A 246 17.45 -6.20 -15.24
N GLY A 247 17.65 -5.65 -14.03
CA GLY A 247 17.97 -4.24 -13.83
C GLY A 247 16.76 -3.29 -13.98
N ALA A 248 15.54 -3.80 -13.86
CA ALA A 248 14.32 -3.00 -14.00
C ALA A 248 13.94 -2.22 -12.74
N CYS A 249 14.56 -2.56 -11.61
CA CYS A 249 14.14 -2.09 -10.28
C CYS A 249 15.36 -1.62 -9.48
N ALA A 250 15.48 -0.32 -9.25
CA ALA A 250 16.45 0.26 -8.33
C ALA A 250 15.87 0.47 -6.92
N ILE A 251 14.54 0.58 -6.81
CA ILE A 251 13.78 0.78 -5.58
C ILE A 251 12.47 0.01 -5.71
N ALA A 252 12.02 -0.65 -4.64
CA ALA A 252 10.76 -1.38 -4.65
C ALA A 252 9.70 -0.72 -3.73
N ASN A 253 8.48 -0.54 -4.28
CA ASN A 253 7.31 -0.20 -3.50
C ASN A 253 6.56 -1.48 -3.12
N ILE A 254 6.45 -1.76 -1.82
CA ILE A 254 5.77 -2.95 -1.31
C ILE A 254 4.39 -2.56 -0.80
N LYS A 255 3.35 -3.17 -1.40
CA LYS A 255 1.96 -3.03 -0.96
C LYS A 255 1.41 -4.41 -0.60
N PRO A 256 1.29 -4.76 0.69
CA PRO A 256 0.86 -6.10 1.11
C PRO A 256 -0.45 -6.55 0.48
N GLY A 257 -1.45 -5.66 0.39
CA GLY A 257 -2.72 -5.96 -0.27
C GLY A 257 -2.54 -6.42 -1.72
N ARG A 258 -1.68 -5.76 -2.49
CA ARG A 258 -1.47 -6.04 -3.91
C ARG A 258 -0.67 -7.33 -4.17
N VAL A 259 0.23 -7.71 -3.27
CA VAL A 259 1.11 -8.88 -3.47
C VAL A 259 0.55 -10.19 -2.88
N GLY A 260 -0.64 -10.15 -2.27
CA GLY A 260 -1.31 -11.34 -1.77
C GLY A 260 -1.18 -11.57 -0.26
N GLY A 261 -0.62 -10.61 0.49
CA GLY A 261 -0.59 -10.61 1.95
C GLY A 261 0.73 -10.13 2.54
N TYR A 262 0.77 -10.06 3.86
CA TYR A 262 1.92 -9.59 4.63
C TYR A 262 3.09 -10.58 4.59
N LEU A 263 2.82 -11.88 4.56
CA LEU A 263 3.87 -12.90 4.49
C LEU A 263 4.62 -12.85 3.15
N GLU A 264 3.91 -12.56 2.04
CA GLU A 264 4.56 -12.35 0.75
C GLU A 264 5.31 -11.02 0.72
N ALA A 265 4.73 -9.96 1.30
CA ALA A 265 5.41 -8.66 1.44
C ALA A 265 6.74 -8.77 2.20
N VAL A 266 6.81 -9.57 3.27
CA VAL A 266 8.06 -9.87 4.00
C VAL A 266 9.04 -10.61 3.10
N ARG A 267 8.61 -11.58 2.29
CA ARG A 267 9.50 -12.28 1.34
C ARG A 267 10.07 -11.34 0.28
N ILE A 268 9.25 -10.40 -0.23
CA ILE A 268 9.72 -9.36 -1.16
C ILE A 268 10.76 -8.48 -0.48
N HIS A 269 10.48 -8.00 0.74
CA HIS A 269 11.41 -7.23 1.55
C HIS A 269 12.76 -7.97 1.72
N ASP A 270 12.75 -9.25 2.09
CA ASP A 270 13.95 -10.05 2.32
C ASP A 270 14.79 -10.21 1.04
N HIS A 271 14.14 -10.40 -0.12
CA HIS A 271 14.82 -10.42 -1.42
C HIS A 271 15.48 -9.08 -1.74
N CYS A 272 14.75 -7.97 -1.56
CA CYS A 272 15.28 -6.63 -1.78
C CYS A 272 16.45 -6.32 -0.85
N LEU A 273 16.31 -6.63 0.45
CA LEU A 273 17.36 -6.44 1.45
C LEU A 273 18.63 -7.22 1.10
N ALA A 274 18.49 -8.50 0.71
CA ALA A 274 19.61 -9.34 0.28
C ALA A 274 20.30 -8.82 -0.99
N ALA A 275 19.56 -8.16 -1.87
CA ALA A 275 20.08 -7.54 -3.10
C ALA A 275 20.59 -6.10 -2.89
N GLY A 276 20.44 -5.53 -1.70
CA GLY A 276 20.80 -4.13 -1.42
C GLY A 276 19.85 -3.11 -2.08
N ILE A 277 18.63 -3.51 -2.43
CA ILE A 277 17.58 -2.66 -3.01
C ILE A 277 16.78 -2.01 -1.88
N PRO A 278 16.75 -0.69 -1.75
CA PRO A 278 15.92 -0.01 -0.76
C PRO A 278 14.44 -0.20 -1.08
N VAL A 279 13.63 -0.29 -0.02
CA VAL A 279 12.18 -0.43 -0.16
C VAL A 279 11.44 0.62 0.64
N TRP A 280 10.16 0.83 0.29
CA TRP A 280 9.21 1.62 1.05
C TRP A 280 7.81 1.00 0.96
N CYS A 281 6.94 1.34 1.90
CA CYS A 281 5.58 0.82 1.96
C CYS A 281 4.63 1.82 1.30
N GLY A 282 4.02 1.41 0.19
CA GLY A 282 2.97 2.16 -0.50
C GLY A 282 1.63 2.06 0.22
N GLY A 283 0.69 2.93 -0.16
CA GLY A 283 -0.67 2.96 0.36
C GLY A 283 -1.71 2.70 -0.74
N MET A 284 -2.86 2.18 -0.31
CA MET A 284 -4.05 1.93 -1.15
C MET A 284 -5.29 2.62 -0.58
N ILE A 285 -5.10 3.77 0.07
CA ILE A 285 -6.17 4.53 0.76
C ILE A 285 -6.85 3.66 1.84
N GLU A 286 -6.07 2.85 2.54
CA GLU A 286 -6.57 1.97 3.59
C GLU A 286 -7.16 2.78 4.76
N THR A 287 -8.04 2.11 5.52
CA THR A 287 -8.46 2.55 6.86
C THR A 287 -7.32 2.34 7.87
N GLY A 288 -7.55 2.69 9.13
CA GLY A 288 -6.62 2.41 10.21
C GLY A 288 -6.26 0.93 10.35
N ILE A 289 -7.11 0.01 9.86
CA ILE A 289 -6.85 -1.43 9.85
C ILE A 289 -5.59 -1.72 9.00
N GLY A 290 -5.63 -1.40 7.70
CA GLY A 290 -4.50 -1.64 6.82
C GLY A 290 -3.28 -0.77 7.15
N ARG A 291 -3.51 0.50 7.57
CA ARG A 291 -2.42 1.42 7.93
C ARG A 291 -1.60 0.97 9.12
N ALA A 292 -2.23 0.45 10.17
CA ALA A 292 -1.53 -0.05 11.35
C ALA A 292 -0.61 -1.23 10.99
N ALA A 293 -1.12 -2.18 10.23
CA ALA A 293 -0.33 -3.31 9.77
C ALA A 293 0.82 -2.90 8.83
N ASN A 294 0.57 -1.93 7.93
CA ASN A 294 1.59 -1.36 7.06
C ASN A 294 2.67 -0.61 7.86
N ALA A 295 2.30 0.10 8.93
CA ALA A 295 3.26 0.77 9.80
C ALA A 295 4.16 -0.24 10.55
N ALA A 296 3.61 -1.36 10.99
CA ALA A 296 4.40 -2.43 11.60
C ALA A 296 5.39 -3.04 10.57
N LEU A 297 4.93 -3.37 9.35
CA LEU A 297 5.78 -3.89 8.28
C LEU A 297 6.91 -2.92 7.91
N ALA A 298 6.57 -1.63 7.78
CA ALA A 298 7.54 -0.58 7.40
C ALA A 298 8.61 -0.31 8.47
N GLY A 299 8.49 -0.90 9.65
CA GLY A 299 9.52 -0.90 10.68
C GLY A 299 10.70 -1.86 10.42
N LEU A 300 10.60 -2.74 9.42
CA LEU A 300 11.71 -3.65 9.03
C LEU A 300 12.91 -2.87 8.46
N PRO A 301 14.14 -3.36 8.65
CA PRO A 301 15.38 -2.61 8.32
C PRO A 301 15.51 -2.19 6.84
N GLY A 302 14.94 -2.95 5.90
CA GLY A 302 15.00 -2.65 4.47
C GLY A 302 14.12 -1.48 4.05
N PHE A 303 13.13 -1.08 4.85
CA PHE A 303 12.28 0.08 4.61
C PHE A 303 13.01 1.37 4.98
N THR A 304 13.91 1.79 4.10
CA THR A 304 14.80 2.93 4.34
C THR A 304 14.26 4.25 3.78
N LEU A 305 13.20 4.21 2.99
CA LEU A 305 12.57 5.37 2.39
C LEU A 305 11.20 5.66 3.06
N PRO A 306 10.79 6.95 3.18
CA PRO A 306 9.49 7.29 3.75
C PRO A 306 8.32 6.65 2.98
N GLY A 307 7.42 5.98 3.69
CA GLY A 307 6.25 5.32 3.10
C GLY A 307 5.07 6.26 2.85
N ASP A 308 4.02 5.74 2.19
CA ASP A 308 2.73 6.44 2.00
C ASP A 308 1.75 6.17 3.18
N ILE A 309 2.27 5.91 4.37
CA ILE A 309 1.48 5.71 5.58
C ILE A 309 1.24 7.10 6.18
N SER A 310 0.28 7.83 5.63
CA SER A 310 -0.13 9.16 6.09
C SER A 310 -1.12 9.08 7.24
N ALA A 311 -1.41 10.21 7.90
CA ALA A 311 -2.46 10.28 8.91
C ALA A 311 -3.81 9.80 8.34
N SER A 312 -4.64 9.13 9.17
CA SER A 312 -5.99 8.67 8.76
C SER A 312 -6.84 9.84 8.26
N THR A 313 -6.72 11.00 8.91
CA THR A 313 -7.44 12.25 8.54
C THR A 313 -7.07 12.79 7.16
N ARG A 314 -6.00 12.29 6.55
CA ARG A 314 -5.68 12.61 5.14
C ARG A 314 -6.77 12.16 4.17
N PHE A 315 -7.43 11.04 4.48
CA PHE A 315 -8.44 10.44 3.60
C PHE A 315 -9.82 10.35 4.24
N TYR A 316 -9.93 10.11 5.55
CA TYR A 316 -11.19 9.90 6.24
C TYR A 316 -11.38 10.90 7.36
N ALA A 317 -12.52 11.63 7.36
CA ALA A 317 -12.86 12.53 8.48
C ALA A 317 -13.05 11.76 9.79
N HIS A 318 -13.54 10.53 9.70
CA HIS A 318 -13.67 9.57 10.80
C HIS A 318 -13.24 8.20 10.28
N ASP A 319 -12.26 7.62 10.96
CA ASP A 319 -11.77 6.26 10.70
C ASP A 319 -12.65 5.25 11.47
N ILE A 320 -12.50 3.97 11.16
CA ILE A 320 -13.22 2.85 11.79
C ILE A 320 -12.39 2.15 12.88
N VAL A 321 -11.25 2.69 13.23
CA VAL A 321 -10.40 2.24 14.34
C VAL A 321 -10.49 3.21 15.51
N ALA A 322 -10.34 2.69 16.73
CA ALA A 322 -10.47 3.49 17.95
C ALA A 322 -9.35 4.54 18.09
N GLU A 323 -8.15 4.19 17.63
CA GLU A 323 -6.98 5.07 17.62
C GLU A 323 -6.50 5.26 16.16
N PRO A 324 -6.96 6.32 15.46
CA PRO A 324 -6.54 6.60 14.11
C PRO A 324 -5.02 6.83 14.02
N ILE A 325 -4.44 6.47 12.88
CA ILE A 325 -3.02 6.75 12.61
C ILE A 325 -2.81 8.26 12.51
N GLU A 326 -1.84 8.76 13.25
CA GLU A 326 -1.42 10.16 13.27
C GLU A 326 0.02 10.30 12.77
N VAL A 327 0.31 11.46 12.21
CA VAL A 327 1.69 11.88 11.85
C VAL A 327 2.11 12.96 12.85
N VAL A 328 3.16 12.68 13.61
CA VAL A 328 3.72 13.60 14.59
C VAL A 328 5.20 13.83 14.25
N ASP A 329 5.58 15.07 14.01
CA ASP A 329 6.95 15.43 13.60
C ASP A 329 7.46 14.60 12.39
N GLY A 330 6.57 14.35 11.43
CA GLY A 330 6.89 13.58 10.23
C GLY A 330 7.00 12.07 10.43
N GLN A 331 6.60 11.57 11.58
CA GLN A 331 6.71 10.16 11.95
C GLN A 331 5.32 9.56 12.25
N VAL A 332 5.18 8.28 11.93
CA VAL A 332 4.05 7.43 12.35
C VAL A 332 4.58 6.44 13.39
N ALA A 333 3.85 6.30 14.49
CA ALA A 333 4.19 5.32 15.51
C ALA A 333 4.04 3.89 14.97
N VAL A 334 5.00 3.00 15.30
CA VAL A 334 4.87 1.56 15.04
C VAL A 334 3.96 0.95 16.09
N PRO A 335 2.81 0.35 15.70
CA PRO A 335 1.89 -0.24 16.65
C PRO A 335 2.49 -1.43 17.41
N ARG A 336 2.21 -1.52 18.72
CA ARG A 336 2.72 -2.58 19.61
C ARG A 336 1.60 -3.32 20.35
N SER A 337 0.34 -2.98 20.12
CA SER A 337 -0.79 -3.73 20.66
C SER A 337 -0.87 -5.13 20.03
N PRO A 338 -1.40 -6.15 20.76
CA PRO A 338 -1.60 -7.48 20.20
C PRO A 338 -2.40 -7.46 18.92
N GLY A 339 -2.07 -8.38 17.99
CA GLY A 339 -2.62 -8.38 16.63
C GLY A 339 -1.81 -7.51 15.69
N LEU A 340 -2.49 -6.92 14.72
CA LEU A 340 -1.92 -5.99 13.74
C LEU A 340 -1.83 -4.55 14.26
N GLY A 341 -2.17 -4.34 15.55
CA GLY A 341 -1.91 -3.11 16.26
C GLY A 341 -3.02 -2.06 16.20
N PHE A 342 -4.27 -2.48 16.01
CA PHE A 342 -5.45 -1.62 16.03
C PHE A 342 -6.58 -2.25 16.86
N ASP A 343 -7.50 -1.41 17.31
CA ASP A 343 -8.79 -1.81 17.84
C ASP A 343 -9.92 -1.18 17.02
N ILE A 344 -11.02 -1.91 16.85
CA ILE A 344 -12.16 -1.44 16.05
C ILE A 344 -13.02 -0.47 16.85
N ASP A 345 -13.35 0.69 16.25
CA ASP A 345 -14.49 1.49 16.68
C ASP A 345 -15.77 0.89 16.10
N HIS A 346 -16.42 0.04 16.88
CA HIS A 346 -17.63 -0.65 16.43
C HIS A 346 -18.78 0.30 16.10
N ALA A 347 -18.86 1.48 16.73
CA ALA A 347 -19.89 2.47 16.44
C ALA A 347 -19.64 3.13 15.07
N ALA A 348 -18.40 3.50 14.78
CA ALA A 348 -18.00 4.03 13.48
C ALA A 348 -18.14 2.98 12.38
N LEU A 349 -17.72 1.75 12.65
CA LEU A 349 -17.86 0.63 11.70
C LEU A 349 -19.34 0.35 11.38
N ASP A 350 -20.23 0.25 12.39
CA ASP A 350 -21.66 0.01 12.14
C ASP A 350 -22.30 1.16 11.36
N ALA A 351 -21.89 2.40 11.61
CA ALA A 351 -22.39 3.58 10.88
C ALA A 351 -21.94 3.59 9.40
N ALA A 352 -20.75 3.06 9.09
CA ALA A 352 -20.20 2.97 7.75
C ALA A 352 -20.63 1.70 6.99
N THR A 353 -21.12 0.67 7.69
CA THR A 353 -21.47 -0.63 7.09
C THR A 353 -22.74 -0.52 6.25
N THR A 354 -22.64 -0.84 4.97
CA THR A 354 -23.76 -0.87 4.02
C THR A 354 -24.29 -2.27 3.78
N ASN A 355 -23.44 -3.29 3.92
CA ASN A 355 -23.82 -4.70 3.70
C ASN A 355 -23.00 -5.61 4.62
N ARG A 356 -23.56 -6.77 4.97
CA ARG A 356 -22.87 -7.80 5.77
C ARG A 356 -23.32 -9.19 5.31
N SER A 357 -22.35 -10.04 5.01
CA SER A 357 -22.58 -11.48 4.79
C SER A 357 -21.85 -12.28 5.88
N VAL A 358 -22.33 -13.48 6.15
CA VAL A 358 -21.73 -14.38 7.15
C VAL A 358 -21.62 -15.77 6.53
N GLU A 359 -20.39 -16.23 6.36
CA GLU A 359 -20.08 -17.58 5.94
C GLU A 359 -19.64 -18.40 7.15
N ARG A 360 -20.08 -19.66 7.21
CA ARG A 360 -19.77 -20.56 8.34
C ARG A 360 -19.25 -21.89 7.82
N ARG A 361 -18.33 -22.44 8.59
CA ARG A 361 -17.83 -23.79 8.44
C ARG A 361 -18.90 -24.83 8.80
#